data_f7d55aa40964d14c02599dff5925f2cb
#
_entry.id   f7d55aa40964d14c02599dff5925f2cb
#
_cell.length_a   1.000
_cell.length_b   1.000
_cell.length_c   1.000
_cell.angle_alpha   90.00
_cell.angle_beta   90.00
_cell.angle_gamma   90.00
#
_symmetry.space_group_name_H-M   'P 1'
#
loop_
_entity.id
_entity.type
_entity.pdbx_description
1 polymer ?
#
loop_
_entity_poly.entity_id
_entity_poly.type
_entity_poly.pdbx_seq_one_letter_code
_entity_poly.pdbx_strand_id
1 'polypeptide(L)'
;ADSGAGAAAMDELVHQYEELMKGEAPTVQKFYYQLAYNVIPQVDVFTDNLYTKEEMKMFNETRKIMHSDIEVSATCVRVPVMRAHSESTWVETERPISVEEARKAFAEAEGVVLQDEPANKDYPMPLFVADHDPVYVGRIRKDISNPNGLTFWTVSDQIKKGAALNAVQIAEYLLKVGNIK
;
A
#
# COMPACT_ATOMS: atom_id res chain seq x y z
N ALA A 1 5.58 0.49 -4.76
CA ALA A 1 5.65 0.23 -6.21
C ALA A 1 6.40 1.35 -6.92
N ASP A 2 6.90 1.05 -8.10
CA ASP A 2 7.75 1.93 -8.87
C ASP A 2 6.98 3.13 -9.46
N SER A 3 5.77 2.90 -9.92
CA SER A 3 4.87 3.93 -10.46
C SER A 3 4.61 5.11 -9.50
N GLY A 4 4.84 4.95 -8.21
CA GLY A 4 4.81 6.06 -7.25
C GLY A 4 5.90 7.11 -7.46
N ALA A 5 6.98 6.78 -8.18
CA ALA A 5 8.04 7.70 -8.57
C ALA A 5 7.85 8.26 -10.01
N GLY A 6 6.76 7.89 -10.68
CA GLY A 6 6.37 8.39 -12.01
C GLY A 6 6.86 7.53 -13.17
N ALA A 7 6.42 7.88 -14.39
CA ALA A 7 6.69 7.09 -15.59
C ALA A 7 8.19 6.89 -15.86
N ALA A 8 8.99 7.94 -15.70
CA ALA A 8 10.44 7.85 -15.92
C ALA A 8 11.16 6.90 -14.96
N ALA A 9 10.62 6.65 -13.77
CA ALA A 9 11.14 5.66 -12.85
C ALA A 9 10.77 4.23 -13.30
N MET A 10 9.55 4.06 -13.81
CA MET A 10 9.12 2.78 -14.38
C MET A 10 9.95 2.41 -15.60
N ASP A 11 10.25 3.38 -16.48
CA ASP A 11 11.13 3.19 -17.62
C ASP A 11 12.56 2.82 -17.17
N GLU A 12 13.08 3.49 -16.12
CA GLU A 12 14.40 3.16 -15.56
C GLU A 12 14.46 1.73 -15.02
N LEU A 13 13.43 1.26 -14.32
CA LEU A 13 13.41 -0.11 -13.82
C LEU A 13 13.45 -1.14 -14.96
N VAL A 14 12.67 -0.93 -16.02
CA VAL A 14 12.69 -1.80 -17.20
C VAL A 14 14.07 -1.78 -17.84
N HIS A 15 14.65 -0.59 -18.00
CA HIS A 15 15.98 -0.42 -18.60
C HIS A 15 17.07 -1.09 -17.78
N GLN A 16 17.02 -0.97 -16.44
CA GLN A 16 17.95 -1.69 -15.56
C GLN A 16 17.92 -3.21 -15.78
N TYR A 17 16.73 -3.80 -15.95
CA TYR A 17 16.64 -5.24 -16.27
C TYR A 17 17.26 -5.58 -17.61
N GLU A 18 17.04 -4.75 -18.64
CA GLU A 18 17.61 -4.97 -19.98
C GLU A 18 19.14 -4.89 -19.98
N GLU A 19 19.71 -3.90 -19.29
CA GLU A 19 21.16 -3.70 -19.15
C GLU A 19 21.79 -4.89 -18.40
N LEU A 20 21.21 -5.28 -17.27
CA LEU A 20 21.70 -6.41 -16.46
C LEU A 20 21.64 -7.73 -17.24
N MET A 21 20.62 -7.96 -18.05
CA MET A 21 20.53 -9.15 -18.91
C MET A 21 21.61 -9.18 -20.01
N LYS A 22 22.11 -8.01 -20.43
CA LYS A 22 23.22 -7.88 -21.36
C LYS A 22 24.60 -7.95 -20.68
N GLY A 23 24.64 -7.99 -19.35
CA GLY A 23 25.88 -7.93 -18.56
C GLY A 23 26.45 -6.51 -18.44
N GLU A 24 25.63 -5.50 -18.69
CA GLU A 24 25.98 -4.09 -18.62
C GLU A 24 25.72 -3.55 -17.18
N ALA A 25 26.37 -2.45 -16.84
CA ALA A 25 26.12 -1.76 -15.59
C ALA A 25 24.75 -1.04 -15.63
N PRO A 26 23.90 -1.19 -14.62
CA PRO A 26 22.56 -0.59 -14.64
C PRO A 26 22.60 0.93 -14.51
N THR A 27 21.78 1.61 -15.29
CA THR A 27 21.55 3.06 -15.18
C THR A 27 20.79 3.38 -13.89
N VAL A 28 21.31 4.32 -13.09
CA VAL A 28 20.71 4.79 -11.85
C VAL A 28 20.61 6.32 -11.89
N GLN A 29 19.42 6.83 -12.14
CA GLN A 29 19.15 8.28 -12.27
C GLN A 29 17.97 8.77 -11.42
N LYS A 30 16.90 7.98 -11.30
CA LYS A 30 15.67 8.31 -10.56
C LYS A 30 15.69 7.77 -9.14
N PHE A 31 16.37 6.67 -8.92
CA PHE A 31 16.53 6.08 -7.59
C PHE A 31 17.92 6.37 -7.03
N TYR A 32 18.09 6.17 -5.72
CA TYR A 32 19.40 6.31 -5.06
C TYR A 32 20.34 5.15 -5.38
N TYR A 33 19.78 3.99 -5.73
CA TYR A 33 20.47 2.76 -6.05
C TYR A 33 19.74 2.02 -7.16
N GLN A 34 20.40 1.03 -7.77
CA GLN A 34 19.75 0.05 -8.62
C GLN A 34 18.53 -0.53 -7.90
N LEU A 35 17.36 -0.53 -8.56
CA LEU A 35 16.14 -1.12 -8.03
C LEU A 35 15.91 -2.53 -8.58
N ALA A 36 16.28 -2.82 -9.81
CA ALA A 36 16.20 -4.17 -10.39
C ALA A 36 16.94 -5.18 -9.48
N TYR A 37 16.26 -6.25 -9.08
CA TYR A 37 16.76 -7.27 -8.14
C TYR A 37 17.11 -6.73 -6.74
N ASN A 38 16.55 -5.62 -6.33
CA ASN A 38 16.88 -4.97 -5.05
C ASN A 38 15.63 -4.46 -4.32
N VAL A 39 15.81 -4.11 -3.05
CA VAL A 39 14.82 -3.43 -2.19
C VAL A 39 15.53 -2.22 -1.58
N ILE A 40 14.93 -1.04 -1.69
CA ILE A 40 15.51 0.19 -1.15
C ILE A 40 14.64 0.66 0.03
N PRO A 41 15.14 0.59 1.29
CA PRO A 41 14.37 0.97 2.49
C PRO A 41 14.34 2.49 2.67
N GLN A 42 13.97 3.20 1.62
CA GLN A 42 13.83 4.64 1.60
C GLN A 42 12.84 5.06 0.50
N VAL A 43 11.80 5.78 0.89
CA VAL A 43 10.91 6.51 -0.01
C VAL A 43 10.86 7.95 0.47
N ASP A 44 11.19 8.92 -0.41
CA ASP A 44 11.38 10.33 -0.07
C ASP A 44 12.62 10.58 0.82
N VAL A 45 12.82 11.81 1.29
CA VAL A 45 13.96 12.25 2.09
C VAL A 45 13.76 11.99 3.58
N PHE A 46 14.85 11.77 4.29
CA PHE A 46 14.82 11.65 5.75
C PHE A 46 14.51 12.98 6.44
N THR A 47 13.84 12.89 7.57
CA THR A 47 13.60 13.97 8.53
C THR A 47 14.54 13.82 9.73
N ASP A 48 14.54 14.81 10.65
CA ASP A 48 15.45 14.81 11.81
C ASP A 48 15.26 13.64 12.77
N ASN A 49 14.08 13.01 12.75
CA ASN A 49 13.79 11.83 13.58
C ASN A 49 14.12 10.49 12.90
N LEU A 50 14.85 10.52 11.79
CA LEU A 50 15.26 9.37 10.97
C LEU A 50 14.15 8.64 10.22
N TYR A 51 12.91 9.12 10.31
CA TYR A 51 11.84 8.69 9.40
C TYR A 51 11.90 9.46 8.09
N THR A 52 11.45 8.84 7.01
CA THR A 52 11.27 9.57 5.75
C THR A 52 10.00 10.41 5.77
N LYS A 53 9.89 11.39 4.89
CA LYS A 53 8.64 12.16 4.74
C LYS A 53 7.45 11.28 4.39
N GLU A 54 7.67 10.22 3.60
CA GLU A 54 6.60 9.27 3.26
C GLU A 54 6.11 8.52 4.50
N GLU A 55 7.01 8.09 5.38
CA GLU A 55 6.65 7.45 6.64
C GLU A 55 5.93 8.41 7.60
N MET A 56 6.34 9.66 7.63
CA MET A 56 5.65 10.69 8.40
C MET A 56 4.26 11.02 7.84
N LYS A 57 4.01 10.83 6.54
CA LYS A 57 2.65 10.88 5.99
C LYS A 57 1.77 9.75 6.57
N MET A 58 2.28 8.52 6.64
CA MET A 58 1.53 7.42 7.26
C MET A 58 1.09 7.77 8.67
N PHE A 59 1.99 8.32 9.48
CA PHE A 59 1.68 8.77 10.85
C PHE A 59 0.63 9.90 10.88
N ASN A 60 0.86 10.98 10.13
CA ASN A 60 0.04 12.19 10.22
C ASN A 60 -1.31 12.03 9.50
N GLU A 61 -1.31 11.44 8.30
CA GLU A 61 -2.51 11.35 7.48
C GLU A 61 -3.48 10.29 7.99
N THR A 62 -2.99 9.16 8.51
CA THR A 62 -3.86 8.16 9.15
C THR A 62 -4.61 8.78 10.32
N ARG A 63 -3.93 9.49 11.20
CA ARG A 63 -4.56 10.18 12.35
C ARG A 63 -5.57 11.24 11.89
N LYS A 64 -5.21 12.02 10.88
CA LYS A 64 -6.09 13.05 10.29
C LYS A 64 -7.35 12.44 9.67
N ILE A 65 -7.21 11.39 8.87
CA ILE A 65 -8.32 10.75 8.14
C ILE A 65 -9.24 10.00 9.11
N MET A 66 -8.65 9.30 10.08
CA MET A 66 -9.40 8.54 11.09
C MET A 66 -9.98 9.43 12.19
N HIS A 67 -9.64 10.73 12.24
CA HIS A 67 -10.01 11.64 13.34
C HIS A 67 -9.72 11.03 14.72
N SER A 68 -8.56 10.40 14.87
CA SER A 68 -8.17 9.64 16.05
C SER A 68 -6.69 9.82 16.36
N ASP A 69 -6.33 9.76 17.63
CA ASP A 69 -4.92 9.76 18.09
C ASP A 69 -4.25 8.38 18.00
N ILE A 70 -4.72 7.56 17.08
CA ILE A 70 -4.17 6.23 16.81
C ILE A 70 -2.64 6.29 16.63
N GLU A 71 -1.93 5.39 17.27
CA GLU A 71 -0.48 5.27 17.11
C GLU A 71 -0.14 4.52 15.82
N VAL A 72 0.75 5.09 15.03
CA VAL A 72 1.15 4.55 13.73
C VAL A 72 2.66 4.60 13.60
N SER A 73 3.26 3.52 13.13
CA SER A 73 4.65 3.48 12.69
C SER A 73 4.75 2.68 11.40
N ALA A 74 5.57 3.14 10.48
CA ALA A 74 5.74 2.50 9.19
C ALA A 74 7.21 2.57 8.73
N THR A 75 7.60 1.60 7.92
CA THR A 75 8.81 1.65 7.10
C THR A 75 8.41 1.55 5.65
N CYS A 76 8.71 2.59 4.87
CA CYS A 76 8.38 2.64 3.46
C CYS A 76 9.56 2.12 2.62
N VAL A 77 9.28 1.11 1.80
CA VAL A 77 10.30 0.41 1.02
C VAL A 77 9.96 0.49 -0.46
N ARG A 78 10.94 0.87 -1.29
CA ARG A 78 10.85 0.78 -2.74
C ARG A 78 11.15 -0.65 -3.16
N VAL A 79 10.25 -1.26 -3.90
CA VAL A 79 10.38 -2.63 -4.41
C VAL A 79 10.26 -2.64 -5.94
N PRO A 80 10.87 -3.61 -6.65
CA PRO A 80 10.87 -3.68 -8.11
C PRO A 80 9.53 -4.22 -8.65
N VAL A 81 8.46 -3.52 -8.31
CA VAL A 81 7.08 -3.78 -8.73
C VAL A 81 6.58 -2.56 -9.48
N MET A 82 6.16 -2.75 -10.71
CA MET A 82 5.81 -1.64 -11.61
C MET A 82 4.66 -0.79 -11.06
N ARG A 83 3.55 -1.40 -10.63
CA ARG A 83 2.32 -0.70 -10.24
C ARG A 83 1.60 -1.45 -9.14
N ALA A 84 0.76 -0.76 -8.40
CA ALA A 84 0.05 -1.15 -7.19
C ALA A 84 0.95 -1.24 -5.94
N HIS A 85 0.51 -0.57 -4.88
CA HIS A 85 1.14 -0.64 -3.55
C HIS A 85 0.68 -1.87 -2.81
N SER A 86 1.56 -2.38 -1.98
CA SER A 86 1.28 -3.49 -1.08
C SER A 86 1.69 -3.12 0.33
N GLU A 87 0.88 -3.48 1.31
CA GLU A 87 1.11 -3.18 2.71
C GLU A 87 0.93 -4.43 3.55
N SER A 88 1.91 -4.72 4.39
CA SER A 88 1.81 -5.72 5.45
C SER A 88 1.47 -4.99 6.74
N THR A 89 0.26 -5.19 7.21
CA THR A 89 -0.32 -4.37 8.28
C THR A 89 -0.51 -5.20 9.55
N TRP A 90 -0.08 -4.64 10.68
CA TRP A 90 -0.40 -5.10 12.03
C TRP A 90 -1.26 -4.04 12.70
N VAL A 91 -2.35 -4.46 13.30
CA VAL A 91 -3.21 -3.59 14.09
C VAL A 91 -3.42 -4.18 15.46
N GLU A 92 -3.48 -3.33 16.46
CA GLU A 92 -3.93 -3.65 17.80
C GLU A 92 -5.27 -2.96 18.04
N THR A 93 -6.25 -3.72 18.48
CA THR A 93 -7.60 -3.23 18.76
C THR A 93 -7.83 -3.12 20.26
N GLU A 94 -8.73 -2.23 20.70
CA GLU A 94 -9.07 -2.06 22.12
C GLU A 94 -9.60 -3.35 22.77
N ARG A 95 -10.24 -4.19 21.98
CA ARG A 95 -10.76 -5.50 22.37
C ARG A 95 -10.37 -6.55 21.34
N PRO A 96 -10.26 -7.83 21.74
CA PRO A 96 -10.02 -8.89 20.78
C PRO A 96 -11.08 -8.91 19.67
N ILE A 97 -10.63 -9.08 18.43
CA ILE A 97 -11.49 -9.29 17.25
C ILE A 97 -11.16 -10.64 16.64
N SER A 98 -12.12 -11.43 16.26
CA SER A 98 -11.89 -12.70 15.56
C SER A 98 -11.52 -12.48 14.09
N VAL A 99 -10.94 -13.48 13.47
CA VAL A 99 -10.64 -13.45 12.02
C VAL A 99 -11.94 -13.36 11.22
N GLU A 100 -12.97 -14.06 11.66
CA GLU A 100 -14.30 -14.09 11.03
C GLU A 100 -14.98 -12.70 11.08
N GLU A 101 -14.91 -12.02 12.23
CA GLU A 101 -15.43 -10.65 12.37
C GLU A 101 -14.65 -9.69 11.46
N ALA A 102 -13.32 -9.81 11.39
CA ALA A 102 -12.49 -8.98 10.53
C ALA A 102 -12.79 -9.23 9.03
N ARG A 103 -12.89 -10.52 8.63
CA ARG A 103 -13.27 -10.89 7.25
C ARG A 103 -14.63 -10.34 6.87
N LYS A 104 -15.61 -10.43 7.77
CA LYS A 104 -16.94 -9.86 7.56
C LYS A 104 -16.87 -8.35 7.38
N ALA A 105 -16.15 -7.64 8.25
CA ALA A 105 -15.99 -6.20 8.16
C ALA A 105 -15.36 -5.76 6.83
N PHE A 106 -14.32 -6.44 6.36
CA PHE A 106 -13.71 -6.15 5.06
C PHE A 106 -14.63 -6.49 3.88
N ALA A 107 -15.37 -7.59 3.96
CA ALA A 107 -16.30 -8.00 2.90
C ALA A 107 -17.49 -7.02 2.75
N GLU A 108 -17.91 -6.37 3.82
CA GLU A 108 -19.00 -5.39 3.84
C GLU A 108 -18.52 -3.95 3.58
N ALA A 109 -17.20 -3.70 3.58
CA ALA A 109 -16.64 -2.37 3.40
C ALA A 109 -16.76 -1.89 1.94
N GLU A 110 -17.30 -0.70 1.72
CA GLU A 110 -17.42 -0.10 0.39
C GLU A 110 -16.02 0.18 -0.22
N GLY A 111 -15.83 -0.23 -1.45
CA GLY A 111 -14.56 -0.06 -2.18
C GLY A 111 -13.46 -1.06 -1.77
N VAL A 112 -13.80 -2.08 -1.00
CA VAL A 112 -12.90 -3.16 -0.60
C VAL A 112 -13.36 -4.48 -1.22
N VAL A 113 -12.39 -5.30 -1.64
CA VAL A 113 -12.60 -6.68 -2.07
C VAL A 113 -11.84 -7.61 -1.13
N LEU A 114 -12.57 -8.50 -0.47
CA LEU A 114 -11.97 -9.56 0.31
C LEU A 114 -11.51 -10.69 -0.62
N GLN A 115 -10.19 -10.94 -0.66
CA GLN A 115 -9.56 -12.00 -1.42
C GLN A 115 -8.66 -12.78 -0.45
N ASP A 116 -9.22 -13.76 0.26
CA ASP A 116 -8.55 -14.40 1.38
C ASP A 116 -8.87 -15.90 1.50
N GLU A 117 -8.41 -16.67 0.50
CA GLU A 117 -8.46 -18.13 0.49
C GLU A 117 -7.04 -18.74 0.39
N PRO A 118 -6.22 -18.65 1.46
CA PRO A 118 -4.82 -19.07 1.44
C PRO A 118 -4.59 -20.54 1.07
N ALA A 119 -5.55 -21.42 1.39
CA ALA A 119 -5.50 -22.83 1.01
C ALA A 119 -5.46 -23.03 -0.51
N ASN A 120 -6.12 -22.12 -1.24
CA ASN A 120 -6.17 -22.10 -2.69
C ASN A 120 -5.11 -21.17 -3.31
N LYS A 121 -4.20 -20.60 -2.48
CA LYS A 121 -3.22 -19.59 -2.89
C LYS A 121 -3.87 -18.34 -3.48
N ASP A 122 -5.08 -18.04 -3.05
CA ASP A 122 -5.85 -16.88 -3.48
C ASP A 122 -5.73 -15.76 -2.44
N TYR A 123 -4.94 -14.75 -2.79
CA TYR A 123 -4.66 -13.55 -2.00
C TYR A 123 -4.20 -12.42 -2.93
N PRO A 124 -4.33 -11.14 -2.51
CA PRO A 124 -4.03 -10.02 -3.39
C PRO A 124 -2.54 -9.90 -3.69
N MET A 125 -2.24 -9.63 -4.97
CA MET A 125 -0.89 -9.37 -5.46
C MET A 125 -0.89 -8.20 -6.44
N PRO A 126 0.14 -7.34 -6.44
CA PRO A 126 0.25 -6.17 -7.32
C PRO A 126 0.01 -6.48 -8.80
N LEU A 127 0.54 -7.61 -9.27
CA LEU A 127 0.41 -8.03 -10.67
C LEU A 127 -1.05 -8.14 -11.14
N PHE A 128 -1.96 -8.57 -10.26
CA PHE A 128 -3.36 -8.80 -10.58
C PHE A 128 -4.29 -7.68 -10.11
N VAL A 129 -3.83 -6.81 -9.20
CA VAL A 129 -4.60 -5.69 -8.66
C VAL A 129 -4.32 -4.39 -9.40
N ALA A 130 -3.19 -4.28 -10.09
CA ALA A 130 -2.89 -3.12 -10.91
C ALA A 130 -4.04 -2.82 -11.89
N ASP A 131 -4.39 -1.54 -12.02
CA ASP A 131 -5.47 -1.03 -12.87
C ASP A 131 -6.90 -1.38 -12.41
N HIS A 132 -7.08 -1.93 -11.22
CA HIS A 132 -8.39 -2.14 -10.61
C HIS A 132 -8.72 -1.02 -9.60
N ASP A 133 -10.01 -0.76 -9.42
CA ASP A 133 -10.51 0.35 -8.60
C ASP A 133 -10.51 0.05 -7.09
N PRO A 134 -10.88 -1.16 -6.62
CA PRO A 134 -10.97 -1.47 -5.20
C PRO A 134 -9.61 -1.61 -4.51
N VAL A 135 -9.63 -1.52 -3.18
CA VAL A 135 -8.58 -2.04 -2.31
C VAL A 135 -8.83 -3.52 -2.07
N TYR A 136 -7.84 -4.36 -2.31
CA TYR A 136 -7.92 -5.79 -2.07
C TYR A 136 -7.29 -6.13 -0.73
N VAL A 137 -7.97 -6.93 0.08
CA VAL A 137 -7.52 -7.35 1.40
C VAL A 137 -7.51 -8.87 1.51
N GLY A 138 -6.45 -9.42 2.06
CA GLY A 138 -6.32 -10.86 2.31
C GLY A 138 -5.25 -11.17 3.34
N ARG A 139 -4.93 -12.45 3.51
CA ARG A 139 -3.97 -12.93 4.50
C ARG A 139 -4.34 -12.49 5.93
N ILE A 140 -5.65 -12.42 6.22
CA ILE A 140 -6.18 -12.01 7.51
C ILE A 140 -5.94 -13.13 8.53
N ARG A 141 -5.30 -12.80 9.64
CA ARG A 141 -4.96 -13.76 10.68
C ARG A 141 -4.76 -13.06 12.03
N LYS A 142 -4.91 -13.81 13.11
CA LYS A 142 -4.54 -13.32 14.44
C LYS A 142 -3.04 -13.05 14.52
N ASP A 143 -2.68 -12.01 15.24
CA ASP A 143 -1.30 -11.83 15.68
C ASP A 143 -0.97 -12.91 16.73
N ILE A 144 0.13 -13.62 16.53
CA ILE A 144 0.56 -14.69 17.45
C ILE A 144 1.20 -14.13 18.73
N SER A 145 1.58 -12.86 18.72
CA SER A 145 2.28 -12.20 19.84
C SER A 145 1.37 -11.29 20.67
N ASN A 146 0.20 -10.90 20.14
CA ASN A 146 -0.74 -10.00 20.81
C ASN A 146 -2.19 -10.51 20.69
N PRO A 147 -2.88 -10.80 21.82
CA PRO A 147 -4.26 -11.30 21.79
C PRO A 147 -5.27 -10.30 21.19
N ASN A 148 -4.97 -8.99 21.24
CA ASN A 148 -5.76 -7.95 20.59
C ASN A 148 -5.27 -7.63 19.17
N GLY A 149 -4.22 -8.33 18.74
CA GLY A 149 -3.57 -8.10 17.45
C GLY A 149 -4.25 -8.83 16.30
N LEU A 150 -4.27 -8.17 15.15
CA LEU A 150 -4.67 -8.74 13.87
C LEU A 150 -3.65 -8.34 12.82
N THR A 151 -3.34 -9.24 11.89
CA THR A 151 -2.48 -8.94 10.75
C THR A 151 -3.20 -9.24 9.44
N PHE A 152 -2.95 -8.42 8.43
CA PHE A 152 -3.51 -8.62 7.10
C PHE A 152 -2.59 -7.99 6.03
N TRP A 153 -2.92 -8.28 4.80
CA TRP A 153 -2.22 -7.80 3.62
C TRP A 153 -3.17 -7.03 2.73
N THR A 154 -2.79 -5.82 2.33
CA THR A 154 -3.57 -5.00 1.40
C THR A 154 -2.79 -4.73 0.13
N VAL A 155 -3.52 -4.64 -0.97
CA VAL A 155 -2.98 -4.22 -2.26
C VAL A 155 -3.97 -3.29 -2.93
N SER A 156 -3.49 -2.15 -3.44
CA SER A 156 -4.32 -1.20 -4.18
C SER A 156 -3.53 -0.48 -5.26
N ASP A 157 -4.22 -0.05 -6.30
CA ASP A 157 -3.65 0.80 -7.33
C ASP A 157 -3.56 2.24 -6.82
N GLN A 158 -2.33 2.70 -6.55
CA GLN A 158 -2.09 4.03 -5.99
C GLN A 158 -2.41 5.17 -6.97
N ILE A 159 -2.47 4.91 -8.28
CA ILE A 159 -2.85 5.92 -9.28
C ILE A 159 -4.36 6.11 -9.29
N LYS A 160 -5.11 5.04 -9.05
CA LYS A 160 -6.57 5.04 -8.96
C LYS A 160 -7.03 5.36 -7.55
N LYS A 161 -7.14 4.37 -6.68
CA LYS A 161 -7.67 4.51 -5.32
C LYS A 161 -6.83 5.42 -4.44
N GLY A 162 -5.53 5.42 -4.61
CA GLY A 162 -4.62 6.31 -3.87
C GLY A 162 -4.59 7.76 -4.38
N ALA A 163 -5.18 8.06 -5.56
CA ALA A 163 -5.09 9.39 -6.18
C ALA A 163 -6.38 9.78 -6.93
N ALA A 164 -6.41 9.64 -8.25
CA ALA A 164 -7.44 10.23 -9.11
C ALA A 164 -8.85 9.69 -8.83
N LEU A 165 -9.02 8.38 -8.73
CA LEU A 165 -10.32 7.76 -8.46
C LEU A 165 -10.86 8.17 -7.09
N ASN A 166 -9.99 8.19 -6.06
CA ASN A 166 -10.41 8.56 -4.71
C ASN A 166 -10.90 10.01 -4.63
N ALA A 167 -10.27 10.92 -5.37
CA ALA A 167 -10.74 12.31 -5.45
C ALA A 167 -12.15 12.42 -6.05
N VAL A 168 -12.44 11.64 -7.11
CA VAL A 168 -13.77 11.57 -7.71
C VAL A 168 -14.78 10.97 -6.73
N GLN A 169 -14.44 9.86 -6.09
CA GLN A 169 -15.32 9.20 -5.11
C GLN A 169 -15.63 10.07 -3.89
N ILE A 170 -14.68 10.89 -3.44
CA ILE A 170 -14.93 11.89 -2.39
C ILE A 170 -15.95 12.92 -2.86
N ALA A 171 -15.81 13.44 -4.08
CA ALA A 171 -16.77 14.40 -4.64
C ALA A 171 -18.18 13.79 -4.79
N GLU A 172 -18.28 12.57 -5.30
CA GLU A 172 -19.54 11.83 -5.40
C GLU A 172 -20.21 11.62 -4.03
N TYR A 173 -19.40 11.25 -3.03
CA TYR A 173 -19.90 11.10 -1.66
C TYR A 173 -20.41 12.43 -1.08
N LEU A 174 -19.68 13.52 -1.27
CA LEU A 174 -20.10 14.85 -0.79
C LEU A 174 -21.38 15.33 -1.46
N LEU A 175 -21.58 15.03 -2.74
CA LEU A 175 -22.85 15.26 -3.45
C LEU A 175 -23.98 14.41 -2.86
N LYS A 176 -23.75 13.12 -2.65
CA LYS A 176 -24.73 12.17 -2.07
C LYS A 176 -25.22 12.60 -0.70
N VAL A 177 -24.35 13.14 0.16
CA VAL A 177 -24.70 13.61 1.51
C VAL A 177 -25.12 15.09 1.57
N GLY A 178 -25.15 15.78 0.42
CA GLY A 178 -25.62 17.17 0.30
C GLY A 178 -24.65 18.24 0.82
N ASN A 179 -23.38 17.91 1.02
CA ASN A 179 -22.36 18.87 1.47
C ASN A 179 -21.84 19.78 0.37
N ILE A 180 -22.04 19.41 -0.88
CA ILE A 180 -21.78 20.24 -2.07
C ILE A 180 -22.95 20.13 -3.05
N LYS A 181 -23.08 21.08 -4.00
CA LYS A 181 -24.13 21.14 -5.01
C LYS A 181 -23.52 21.04 -6.40
#